data_41393169bfd5e70535454c439e845f3a
#
_entry.id   41393169bfd5e70535454c439e845f3a
#
_cell.length_a   1.000
_cell.length_b   1.000
_cell.length_c   1.000
_cell.angle_alpha   90.00
_cell.angle_beta   90.00
_cell.angle_gamma   90.00
#
_symmetry.space_group_name_H-M   'P 1'
#
loop_
_entity.id
_entity.type
_entity.pdbx_description
1 polymer ?
#
loop_
_entity_poly.entity_id
_entity_poly.type
_entity_poly.pdbx_seq_one_letter_code
_entity_poly.pdbx_strand_id
1 'polypeptide(L)'
;MNADGGTPNGDGGGHEIRLTIPAKPEYITLGRLALTGLARLRPLPQDVLGDLKLALTEACTNSVRHAYEGGDGVVEILYELHPDRLVVEVTDEGEGFTPPADAEMPDELSEEGGLGIAIIQALSDELEIGERAGGGSRLRFVKLLDA
;
A
#
# COMPACT_ATOMS: atom_id res chain seq x y z
N MET A 1 -10.22 19.63 -17.37
CA MET A 1 -10.21 18.92 -17.58
C MET A 1 -10.11 18.48 -17.64
N ASN A 2 -9.96 18.59 -17.68
CA ASN A 2 -9.82 17.81 -17.90
C ASN A 2 -9.71 17.23 -17.91
N ALA A 3 -9.46 17.47 -17.81
CA ALA A 3 -9.35 16.71 -18.01
C ALA A 3 -9.24 16.11 -18.05
N ASP A 4 -8.85 16.26 -17.97
CA ASP A 4 -8.78 15.47 -18.14
C ASP A 4 -8.82 14.66 -18.02
N GLY A 5 -8.58 14.75 -17.75
CA GLY A 5 -8.57 13.84 -17.73
C GLY A 5 -8.80 13.07 -17.69
N GLY A 6 -8.92 12.85 -17.79
CA GLY A 6 -9.12 11.99 -17.91
C GLY A 6 -9.23 11.25 -18.02
N THR A 7 -9.32 11.02 -18.10
CA THR A 7 -9.35 10.23 -18.36
C THR A 7 -9.17 9.36 -18.70
N PRO A 8 -8.95 9.30 -18.58
CA PRO A 8 -8.70 8.41 -19.27
C PRO A 8 -8.79 7.26 -19.08
N ASN A 9 -8.91 7.14 -18.71
CA ASN A 9 -8.95 6.05 -18.59
C ASN A 9 -9.97 5.52 -18.93
N GLY A 10 -10.46 5.71 -19.49
CA GLY A 10 -11.54 5.11 -19.85
C GLY A 10 -11.47 3.77 -20.17
N ASP A 11 -10.70 3.11 -19.66
CA ASP A 11 -10.54 1.83 -20.12
C ASP A 11 -11.25 0.93 -19.30
N GLY A 12 -12.44 0.92 -19.20
CA GLY A 12 -13.10 -0.17 -18.65
C GLY A 12 -13.33 -0.10 -17.20
N GLY A 13 -13.37 1.03 -16.70
CA GLY A 13 -13.79 1.14 -15.34
C GLY A 13 -12.70 1.11 -14.31
N GLY A 14 -11.49 1.34 -14.73
CA GLY A 14 -10.43 1.48 -13.75
C GLY A 14 -10.54 2.80 -13.04
N HIS A 15 -10.21 2.78 -11.76
CA HIS A 15 -10.15 4.00 -10.96
C HIS A 15 -8.80 4.08 -10.31
N GLU A 16 -8.18 5.23 -10.37
CA GLU A 16 -6.89 5.43 -9.75
C GLU A 16 -7.01 6.55 -8.74
N ILE A 17 -6.61 6.29 -7.52
CA ILE A 17 -6.69 7.27 -6.44
C ILE A 17 -5.34 7.33 -5.76
N ARG A 18 -4.88 8.55 -5.51
CA ARG A 18 -3.64 8.77 -4.81
C ARG A 18 -3.92 9.50 -3.52
N LEU A 19 -3.24 9.07 -2.46
CA LEU A 19 -3.39 9.69 -1.16
C LEU A 19 -2.01 9.89 -0.58
N THR A 20 -1.71 11.11 -0.17
CA THR A 20 -0.42 11.41 0.46
C THR A 20 -0.69 11.79 1.89
N ILE A 21 -0.01 11.12 2.81
CA ILE A 21 -0.19 11.37 4.22
C ILE A 21 1.15 11.61 4.88
N PRO A 22 1.15 12.36 5.98
CA PRO A 22 2.37 12.44 6.77
C PRO A 22 2.76 11.05 7.25
N ALA A 23 4.07 10.83 7.38
CA ALA A 23 4.56 9.52 7.79
C ALA A 23 4.41 9.35 9.28
N LYS A 24 3.19 9.30 9.74
CA LYS A 24 2.87 9.14 11.16
C LYS A 24 1.74 8.14 11.30
N PRO A 25 1.82 7.30 12.31
CA PRO A 25 0.85 6.20 12.43
C PRO A 25 -0.60 6.64 12.46
N GLU A 26 -0.88 7.80 13.05
CA GLU A 26 -2.27 8.20 13.21
C GLU A 26 -2.92 8.52 11.88
N TYR A 27 -2.14 8.73 10.82
CA TYR A 27 -2.72 9.05 9.52
C TYR A 27 -3.03 7.81 8.70
N ILE A 28 -2.61 6.63 9.15
CA ILE A 28 -2.87 5.41 8.39
C ILE A 28 -4.37 5.15 8.28
N THR A 29 -5.13 5.63 9.25
CA THR A 29 -6.58 5.48 9.20
C THR A 29 -7.17 6.06 7.92
N LEU A 30 -6.58 7.14 7.41
CA LEU A 30 -7.10 7.73 6.17
C LEU A 30 -6.96 6.77 5.00
N GLY A 31 -5.87 6.00 4.97
CA GLY A 31 -5.70 5.02 3.92
C GLY A 31 -6.76 3.93 3.99
N ARG A 32 -7.12 3.54 5.20
CA ARG A 32 -8.15 2.53 5.36
C ARG A 32 -9.52 3.05 4.98
N LEU A 33 -9.79 4.32 5.27
CA LEU A 33 -11.05 4.92 4.88
C LEU A 33 -11.17 5.01 3.37
N ALA A 34 -10.05 5.22 2.68
CA ALA A 34 -10.09 5.24 1.23
C ALA A 34 -10.53 3.89 0.68
N LEU A 35 -10.10 2.79 1.31
CA LEU A 35 -10.55 1.48 0.87
C LEU A 35 -12.05 1.32 1.06
N THR A 36 -12.57 1.83 2.15
CA THR A 36 -14.01 1.78 2.37
C THR A 36 -14.74 2.56 1.28
N GLY A 37 -14.17 3.70 0.89
CA GLY A 37 -14.77 4.48 -0.19
C GLY A 37 -14.73 3.75 -1.52
N LEU A 38 -13.61 3.07 -1.80
CA LEU A 38 -13.52 2.32 -3.04
C LEU A 38 -14.54 1.19 -3.09
N ALA A 39 -14.83 0.59 -1.94
CA ALA A 39 -15.81 -0.47 -1.90
C ALA A 39 -17.21 0.02 -2.25
N ARG A 40 -17.43 1.31 -2.24
CA ARG A 40 -18.70 1.84 -2.70
C ARG A 40 -18.73 1.96 -4.21
N LEU A 41 -17.58 2.13 -4.83
CA LEU A 41 -17.52 2.17 -6.29
C LEU A 41 -17.62 0.77 -6.87
N ARG A 42 -17.05 -0.18 -6.19
CA ARG A 42 -17.13 -1.58 -6.59
C ARG A 42 -17.31 -2.38 -5.32
N PRO A 43 -18.50 -2.88 -5.08
CA PRO A 43 -18.77 -3.58 -3.82
C PRO A 43 -17.82 -4.76 -3.62
N LEU A 44 -17.35 -4.90 -2.41
CA LEU A 44 -16.43 -5.96 -2.04
C LEU A 44 -17.05 -6.73 -0.88
N PRO A 45 -16.82 -8.04 -0.84
CA PRO A 45 -17.22 -8.79 0.34
C PRO A 45 -16.51 -8.24 1.56
N GLN A 46 -17.16 -8.35 2.71
CA GLN A 46 -16.60 -7.78 3.92
C GLN A 46 -15.28 -8.40 4.31
N ASP A 47 -15.14 -9.71 4.09
CA ASP A 47 -13.87 -10.34 4.44
C ASP A 47 -12.76 -9.86 3.51
N VAL A 48 -13.06 -9.62 2.25
CA VAL A 48 -12.05 -9.11 1.33
C VAL A 48 -11.64 -7.70 1.74
N LEU A 49 -12.63 -6.86 2.07
CA LEU A 49 -12.32 -5.50 2.49
C LEU A 49 -11.51 -5.50 3.78
N GLY A 50 -11.83 -6.39 4.71
CA GLY A 50 -11.08 -6.50 5.93
C GLY A 50 -9.65 -6.91 5.68
N ASP A 51 -9.44 -7.87 4.78
CA ASP A 51 -8.10 -8.30 4.43
C ASP A 51 -7.31 -7.16 3.81
N LEU A 52 -7.95 -6.41 2.93
CA LEU A 52 -7.28 -5.29 2.29
C LEU A 52 -6.89 -4.22 3.31
N LYS A 53 -7.77 -3.94 4.27
CA LYS A 53 -7.45 -2.95 5.28
C LYS A 53 -6.29 -3.40 6.14
N LEU A 54 -6.24 -4.68 6.47
CA LEU A 54 -5.13 -5.17 7.27
C LEU A 54 -3.83 -5.12 6.49
N ALA A 55 -3.86 -5.58 5.23
CA ALA A 55 -2.65 -5.54 4.41
C ALA A 55 -2.16 -4.12 4.24
N LEU A 56 -3.08 -3.18 4.00
CA LEU A 56 -2.69 -1.78 3.85
C LEU A 56 -2.09 -1.24 5.13
N THR A 57 -2.68 -1.59 6.27
CA THR A 57 -2.17 -1.11 7.55
C THR A 57 -0.73 -1.58 7.75
N GLU A 58 -0.47 -2.84 7.42
CA GLU A 58 0.89 -3.35 7.59
C GLU A 58 1.86 -2.67 6.64
N ALA A 59 1.44 -2.47 5.39
CA ALA A 59 2.30 -1.81 4.42
C ALA A 59 2.60 -0.38 4.83
N CYS A 60 1.59 0.34 5.29
CA CYS A 60 1.80 1.72 5.71
C CYS A 60 2.64 1.80 6.98
N THR A 61 2.45 0.87 7.90
CA THR A 61 3.26 0.85 9.10
C THR A 61 4.73 0.68 8.75
N ASN A 62 5.01 -0.21 7.78
CA ASN A 62 6.37 -0.36 7.32
C ASN A 62 6.93 0.94 6.78
N SER A 63 6.19 1.60 5.91
CA SER A 63 6.66 2.83 5.29
C SER A 63 6.82 3.94 6.31
N VAL A 64 5.89 4.04 7.26
CA VAL A 64 6.00 5.05 8.29
C VAL A 64 7.26 4.83 9.11
N ARG A 65 7.56 3.57 9.43
CA ARG A 65 8.74 3.27 10.20
C ARG A 65 10.01 3.73 9.48
N HIS A 66 10.08 3.46 8.18
CA HIS A 66 11.27 3.83 7.43
C HIS A 66 11.36 5.32 7.19
N ALA A 67 10.25 5.94 6.82
CA ALA A 67 10.28 7.36 6.50
C ALA A 67 10.41 8.21 7.74
N TYR A 68 9.88 7.70 8.86
CA TYR A 68 9.82 8.50 10.05
C TYR A 68 11.16 8.63 10.73
N GLU A 69 12.08 7.80 10.36
CA GLU A 69 13.37 7.85 10.99
C GLU A 69 14.01 9.20 10.79
N GLY A 70 13.70 9.86 9.71
CA GLY A 70 14.22 11.18 9.45
C GLY A 70 13.41 12.30 10.06
N GLY A 71 12.32 11.99 10.71
CA GLY A 71 11.54 12.99 11.39
C GLY A 71 10.39 13.54 10.60
N ASP A 72 10.60 13.90 9.38
CA ASP A 72 9.56 14.46 8.53
C ASP A 72 9.52 13.70 7.25
N GLY A 73 8.45 13.10 6.95
CA GLY A 73 8.35 12.40 5.69
C GLY A 73 6.91 12.24 5.33
N VAL A 74 6.69 11.74 4.13
CA VAL A 74 5.34 11.46 3.68
C VAL A 74 5.29 10.05 3.14
N VAL A 75 4.11 9.50 3.12
CA VAL A 75 3.84 8.20 2.54
C VAL A 75 2.78 8.43 1.48
N GLU A 76 3.02 7.90 0.30
CA GLU A 76 2.07 8.02 -0.78
C GLU A 76 1.44 6.66 -1.02
N ILE A 77 0.12 6.63 -1.11
CA ILE A 77 -0.61 5.39 -1.34
C ILE A 77 -1.35 5.54 -2.65
N LEU A 78 -1.11 4.59 -3.54
CA LEU A 78 -1.79 4.56 -4.83
C LEU A 78 -2.73 3.38 -4.83
N TYR A 79 -3.98 3.64 -5.19
CA TYR A 79 -4.99 2.59 -5.31
C TYR A 79 -5.40 2.52 -6.77
N GLU A 80 -5.36 1.33 -7.35
CA GLU A 80 -5.84 1.14 -8.71
C GLU A 80 -6.93 0.08 -8.66
N LEU A 81 -8.14 0.50 -8.83
CA LEU A 81 -9.29 -0.41 -8.79
C LEU A 81 -9.66 -0.79 -10.20
N HIS A 82 -9.55 -2.06 -10.50
CA HIS A 82 -9.93 -2.63 -11.78
C HIS A 82 -11.09 -3.58 -11.58
N PRO A 83 -11.79 -3.95 -12.63
CA PRO A 83 -12.93 -4.86 -12.44
C PRO A 83 -12.56 -6.18 -11.78
N ASP A 84 -11.35 -6.67 -12.05
CA ASP A 84 -10.97 -7.98 -11.56
C ASP A 84 -9.89 -7.95 -10.49
N ARG A 85 -9.44 -6.78 -10.08
CA ARG A 85 -8.39 -6.75 -9.06
C ARG A 85 -8.24 -5.36 -8.49
N LEU A 86 -7.65 -5.30 -7.34
CA LEU A 86 -7.25 -4.04 -6.72
C LEU A 86 -5.76 -4.07 -6.50
N VAL A 87 -5.10 -3.03 -6.93
CA VAL A 87 -3.66 -2.86 -6.72
C VAL A 87 -3.47 -1.75 -5.71
N VAL A 88 -2.61 -2.00 -4.72
CA VAL A 88 -2.27 -0.98 -3.74
C VAL A 88 -0.76 -0.86 -3.72
N GLU A 89 -0.27 0.36 -3.86
CA GLU A 89 1.16 0.60 -3.85
C GLU A 89 1.46 1.67 -2.82
N VAL A 90 2.39 1.38 -1.93
CA VAL A 90 2.76 2.29 -0.85
C VAL A 90 4.22 2.65 -1.05
N THR A 91 4.50 3.94 -1.18
CA THR A 91 5.87 4.41 -1.37
C THR A 91 6.20 5.45 -0.33
N ASP A 92 7.48 5.55 -0.02
CA ASP A 92 7.94 6.59 0.88
C ASP A 92 9.26 7.11 0.34
N GLU A 93 9.71 8.22 0.92
CA GLU A 93 10.93 8.85 0.49
C GLU A 93 12.03 8.67 1.51
N GLY A 94 11.90 7.67 2.37
CA GLY A 94 12.92 7.44 3.35
C GLY A 94 14.18 6.91 2.71
N GLU A 95 14.99 6.21 3.51
CA GLU A 95 16.22 5.71 3.00
C GLU A 95 16.04 4.49 2.18
N GLY A 96 14.85 4.08 1.96
CA GLY A 96 14.62 2.89 1.22
C GLY A 96 14.62 1.69 2.13
N PHE A 97 13.94 0.65 1.69
CA PHE A 97 13.92 -0.57 2.45
C PHE A 97 15.12 -1.39 2.02
N THR A 98 16.17 -1.32 2.79
CA THR A 98 17.36 -2.07 2.50
C THR A 98 17.59 -2.96 3.68
N PRO A 99 17.28 -4.22 3.59
CA PRO A 99 17.57 -5.09 4.71
C PRO A 99 19.05 -5.03 4.96
N PRO A 100 19.46 -4.92 6.19
CA PRO A 100 20.87 -4.93 6.47
C PRO A 100 21.49 -6.17 5.84
N ALA A 101 22.66 -6.01 5.32
CA ALA A 101 23.29 -7.12 4.65
C ALA A 101 23.40 -8.30 5.55
N ASP A 102 23.56 -8.05 6.82
CA ASP A 102 23.68 -9.13 7.75
C ASP A 102 22.40 -9.36 8.50
N ALA A 103 21.30 -8.86 8.01
CA ALA A 103 20.04 -9.03 8.71
C ALA A 103 19.71 -10.49 8.79
N GLU A 104 19.25 -10.87 9.95
CA GLU A 104 18.81 -12.22 10.09
C GLU A 104 17.32 -12.22 9.98
N MET A 105 16.85 -13.01 9.08
CA MET A 105 15.44 -13.06 8.85
C MET A 105 14.64 -13.31 10.10
N PRO A 106 15.07 -14.21 10.96
CA PRO A 106 14.24 -14.47 12.13
C PRO A 106 13.94 -13.26 12.95
N ASP A 107 14.90 -12.37 13.04
CA ASP A 107 14.66 -11.20 13.85
C ASP A 107 13.61 -10.31 13.26
N GLU A 108 13.71 -10.09 11.97
CA GLU A 108 12.71 -9.26 11.38
C GLU A 108 11.37 -9.88 11.40
N LEU A 109 11.34 -11.17 11.25
CA LEU A 109 10.06 -11.82 11.28
C LEU A 109 9.38 -11.61 12.60
N SER A 110 10.15 -11.45 13.64
CA SER A 110 9.52 -11.41 14.94
C SER A 110 8.92 -10.06 15.22
N GLU A 111 9.53 -8.96 14.78
CA GLU A 111 9.03 -7.74 15.29
C GLU A 111 9.09 -6.56 14.42
N GLU A 112 10.08 -6.49 13.58
CA GLU A 112 10.33 -5.22 12.99
C GLU A 112 9.73 -5.05 11.65
N GLY A 113 8.87 -5.85 11.24
CA GLY A 113 8.29 -5.69 9.95
C GLY A 113 8.27 -6.95 9.15
N GLY A 114 9.06 -7.93 9.53
CA GLY A 114 9.00 -9.19 8.83
C GLY A 114 7.66 -9.84 8.99
N LEU A 115 7.08 -9.73 10.18
CA LEU A 115 5.76 -10.29 10.39
C LEU A 115 4.72 -9.54 9.58
N GLY A 116 4.85 -8.21 9.51
CA GLY A 116 3.92 -7.43 8.71
C GLY A 116 3.98 -7.82 7.25
N ILE A 117 5.18 -8.03 6.72
CA ILE A 117 5.33 -8.44 5.34
C ILE A 117 4.68 -9.81 5.14
N ALA A 118 4.87 -10.71 6.10
CA ALA A 118 4.27 -12.03 5.98
C ALA A 118 2.76 -11.95 5.98
N ILE A 119 2.20 -11.02 6.75
CA ILE A 119 0.77 -10.84 6.77
C ILE A 119 0.29 -10.33 5.40
N ILE A 120 0.99 -9.35 4.84
CA ILE A 120 0.59 -8.84 3.54
C ILE A 120 0.65 -9.96 2.51
N GLN A 121 1.70 -10.76 2.55
CA GLN A 121 1.85 -11.84 1.60
C GLN A 121 0.72 -12.85 1.73
N ALA A 122 0.30 -13.13 2.95
CA ALA A 122 -0.77 -14.09 3.16
C ALA A 122 -2.12 -13.57 2.69
N LEU A 123 -2.31 -12.26 2.72
CA LEU A 123 -3.60 -11.68 2.38
C LEU A 123 -3.71 -11.19 0.95
N SER A 124 -2.64 -11.22 0.20
CA SER A 124 -2.65 -10.73 -1.16
C SER A 124 -2.33 -11.86 -2.12
N ASP A 125 -2.57 -11.61 -3.39
CA ASP A 125 -2.28 -12.59 -4.42
C ASP A 125 -0.92 -12.37 -5.05
N GLU A 126 -0.42 -11.13 -4.99
CA GLU A 126 0.92 -10.81 -5.48
C GLU A 126 1.49 -9.75 -4.57
N LEU A 127 2.79 -9.81 -4.37
CA LEU A 127 3.47 -8.83 -3.54
C LEU A 127 4.84 -8.54 -4.13
N GLU A 128 5.16 -7.27 -4.28
CA GLU A 128 6.47 -6.82 -4.73
C GLU A 128 6.99 -5.81 -3.74
N ILE A 129 8.25 -5.94 -3.38
CA ILE A 129 8.90 -5.00 -2.49
C ILE A 129 10.20 -4.60 -3.14
N GLY A 130 10.48 -3.32 -3.16
CA GLY A 130 11.71 -2.83 -3.77
C GLY A 130 11.99 -1.42 -3.40
N GLU A 131 12.82 -0.80 -4.20
CA GLU A 131 13.21 0.56 -3.98
C GLU A 131 12.50 1.45 -4.96
N ARG A 132 12.20 2.66 -4.51
CA ARG A 132 11.58 3.64 -5.36
C ARG A 132 12.66 4.34 -6.15
N ALA A 133 12.39 4.60 -7.42
CA ALA A 133 13.33 5.35 -8.23
C ALA A 133 13.56 6.70 -7.57
N GLY A 134 14.80 7.06 -7.37
CA GLY A 134 15.11 8.34 -6.75
C GLY A 134 15.24 8.26 -5.24
N GLY A 135 15.09 7.08 -4.66
CA GLY A 135 15.26 6.94 -3.22
C GLY A 135 13.94 6.63 -2.55
N GLY A 136 14.02 5.83 -1.49
CA GLY A 136 12.85 5.45 -0.77
C GLY A 136 12.45 4.03 -1.06
N SER A 137 11.36 3.58 -0.48
CA SER A 137 10.93 2.20 -0.65
C SER A 137 9.58 2.17 -1.35
N ARG A 138 9.28 1.02 -1.92
CA ARG A 138 8.07 0.80 -2.66
C ARG A 138 7.56 -0.60 -2.35
N LEU A 139 6.31 -0.69 -1.97
CA LEU A 139 5.67 -1.96 -1.72
C LEU A 139 4.36 -1.98 -2.50
N ARG A 140 4.14 -3.03 -3.27
CA ARG A 140 2.96 -3.11 -4.11
C ARG A 140 2.33 -4.48 -3.91
N PHE A 141 1.05 -4.49 -3.62
CA PHE A 141 0.36 -5.77 -3.53
C PHE A 141 -0.92 -5.74 -4.36
N VAL A 142 -1.32 -6.91 -4.79
CA VAL A 142 -2.49 -7.07 -5.66
C VAL A 142 -3.43 -8.06 -5.01
N LYS A 143 -4.70 -7.72 -4.99
CA LYS A 143 -5.74 -8.61 -4.53
C LYS A 143 -6.69 -8.86 -5.69
N LEU A 144 -6.83 -10.12 -6.07
CA LEU A 144 -7.76 -10.47 -7.14
C LEU A 144 -9.18 -10.42 -6.62
N LEU A 145 -10.07 -9.93 -7.44
CA LEU A 145 -11.46 -9.78 -7.08
C LEU A 145 -12.30 -10.65 -7.98
N ASP A 146 -13.38 -11.16 -7.42
CA ASP A 146 -14.29 -11.93 -8.24
C ASP A 146 -15.02 -10.99 -9.17
N ALA A 147 -15.22 -11.44 -10.36
CA ALA A 147 -15.88 -10.64 -11.37
C ALA A 147 -17.34 -10.38 -11.03
#